data_7134e17fb5907d7a311d79f09e4f7fd0
#
_entry.id   7134e17fb5907d7a311d79f09e4f7fd0
#
_cell.length_a   1.000
_cell.length_b   1.000
_cell.length_c   1.000
_cell.angle_alpha   90.00
_cell.angle_beta   90.00
_cell.angle_gamma   90.00
#
_symmetry.space_group_name_H-M   'P 1'
#
loop_
_entity.id
_entity.type
_entity.pdbx_description
1 polymer ?
#
loop_
_entity_poly.entity_id
_entity_poly.type
_entity_poly.pdbx_seq_one_letter_code
_entity_poly.pdbx_strand_id
1 'polypeptide(L)'
;LTHTMIVLSLMFAALVANLTLIMVVQANDYQNMAANNHTMAREAKTERGTISTYDGTILAQSVKNDDGTYSRVYPAGDLASHVVGYTSSKYGTSGIEASYNDTLKGTKNFASISDVVNSLSGVGTPGNDVTLSINSQIQQAAQDALANDSGACVVMDPKTGAVLAMASAPTYDASDIDQVIADAASSGANSTSSSELYN
;
A
#
# COMPACT_ATOMS: atom_id res chain seq x y z
N LEU A 1 -25.88 39.50 -30.98
CA LEU A 1 -26.50 38.19 -30.56
C LEU A 1 -25.66 37.00 -31.01
N THR A 2 -25.23 36.90 -32.29
CA THR A 2 -24.45 35.79 -32.85
C THR A 2 -23.05 35.65 -32.21
N HIS A 3 -22.35 36.74 -31.99
CA HIS A 3 -21.02 36.72 -31.37
C HIS A 3 -21.10 36.25 -29.89
N THR A 4 -22.11 36.68 -29.15
CA THR A 4 -22.28 36.24 -27.77
C THR A 4 -22.63 34.73 -27.66
N MET A 5 -23.41 34.21 -28.60
CA MET A 5 -23.72 32.77 -28.68
C MET A 5 -22.47 31.93 -28.98
N ILE A 6 -21.60 32.41 -29.91
CA ILE A 6 -20.34 31.75 -30.28
C ILE A 6 -19.40 31.70 -29.08
N VAL A 7 -19.25 32.81 -28.34
CA VAL A 7 -18.40 32.86 -27.14
C VAL A 7 -18.92 31.91 -26.06
N LEU A 8 -20.25 31.89 -25.83
CA LEU A 8 -20.86 31.00 -24.84
C LEU A 8 -20.67 29.51 -25.20
N SER A 9 -20.82 29.18 -26.51
CA SER A 9 -20.60 27.81 -26.99
C SER A 9 -19.13 27.37 -26.85
N LEU A 10 -18.17 28.26 -27.09
CA LEU A 10 -16.74 27.99 -26.90
C LEU A 10 -16.40 27.78 -25.41
N MET A 11 -16.96 28.60 -24.51
CA MET A 11 -16.78 28.41 -23.06
C MET A 11 -17.36 27.09 -22.61
N PHE A 12 -18.55 26.71 -23.11
CA PHE A 12 -19.18 25.42 -22.77
C PHE A 12 -18.35 24.25 -23.30
N ALA A 13 -17.86 24.31 -24.53
CA ALA A 13 -16.97 23.29 -25.09
C ALA A 13 -15.68 23.13 -24.29
N ALA A 14 -15.05 24.24 -23.86
CA ALA A 14 -13.88 24.21 -23.00
C ALA A 14 -14.15 23.57 -21.63
N LEU A 15 -15.32 23.86 -21.06
CA LEU A 15 -15.74 23.26 -19.76
C LEU A 15 -15.97 21.75 -19.90
N VAL A 16 -16.63 21.30 -20.97
CA VAL A 16 -16.84 19.86 -21.24
C VAL A 16 -15.52 19.16 -21.49
N ALA A 17 -14.60 19.77 -22.25
CA ALA A 17 -13.27 19.21 -22.48
C ALA A 17 -12.47 19.07 -21.17
N ASN A 18 -12.51 20.09 -20.30
CA ASN A 18 -11.84 20.06 -19.01
C ASN A 18 -12.45 18.98 -18.06
N LEU A 19 -13.78 18.89 -18.01
CA LEU A 19 -14.45 17.84 -17.24
C LEU A 19 -14.09 16.44 -17.75
N THR A 20 -14.05 16.25 -19.08
CA THR A 20 -13.64 14.97 -19.67
C THR A 20 -12.20 14.61 -19.31
N LEU A 21 -11.30 15.58 -19.34
CA LEU A 21 -9.89 15.39 -18.97
C LEU A 21 -9.77 14.96 -17.50
N ILE A 22 -10.48 15.62 -16.58
CA ILE A 22 -10.49 15.27 -15.17
C ILE A 22 -11.11 13.88 -14.96
N MET A 23 -12.28 13.59 -15.58
CA MET A 23 -13.01 12.35 -15.34
C MET A 23 -12.39 11.11 -16.01
N VAL A 24 -11.67 11.26 -17.11
CA VAL A 24 -11.12 10.13 -17.88
C VAL A 24 -9.62 9.99 -17.69
N VAL A 25 -8.86 11.10 -17.77
CA VAL A 25 -7.38 11.05 -17.73
C VAL A 25 -6.86 11.10 -16.31
N GLN A 26 -7.42 11.96 -15.47
CA GLN A 26 -6.98 12.16 -14.09
C GLN A 26 -7.79 11.39 -13.05
N ALA A 27 -8.78 10.60 -13.48
CA ALA A 27 -9.66 9.85 -12.56
C ALA A 27 -8.87 8.93 -11.61
N ASN A 28 -7.86 8.23 -12.13
CA ASN A 28 -7.01 7.35 -11.33
C ASN A 28 -6.19 8.11 -10.30
N ASP A 29 -5.68 9.29 -10.65
CA ASP A 29 -4.85 10.10 -9.74
C ASP A 29 -5.71 10.61 -8.56
N TYR A 30 -6.94 11.08 -8.85
CA TYR A 30 -7.86 11.53 -7.81
C TYR A 30 -8.42 10.39 -6.96
N GLN A 31 -8.64 9.19 -7.53
CA GLN A 31 -9.08 8.02 -6.78
C GLN A 31 -7.99 7.50 -5.83
N ASN A 32 -6.74 7.62 -6.21
CA ASN A 32 -5.58 7.15 -5.43
C ASN A 32 -5.05 8.20 -4.42
N MET A 33 -5.66 9.39 -4.35
CA MET A 33 -5.29 10.36 -3.33
C MET A 33 -5.62 9.84 -1.93
N ALA A 34 -4.63 9.85 -1.04
CA ALA A 34 -4.77 9.40 0.36
C ALA A 34 -5.91 10.12 1.14
N ALA A 35 -6.33 11.30 0.68
CA ALA A 35 -7.41 12.09 1.28
C ALA A 35 -8.80 11.80 0.73
N ASN A 36 -8.99 10.76 -0.13
CA ASN A 36 -10.29 10.43 -0.69
C ASN A 36 -11.13 9.59 0.29
N ASN A 37 -11.94 10.25 1.11
CA ASN A 37 -12.77 9.61 2.15
C ASN A 37 -13.71 8.51 1.61
N HIS A 38 -14.18 8.61 0.36
CA HIS A 38 -15.04 7.58 -0.24
C HIS A 38 -14.25 6.31 -0.57
N THR A 39 -13.04 6.46 -1.07
CA THR A 39 -12.13 5.34 -1.34
C THR A 39 -11.69 4.68 -0.04
N MET A 40 -11.33 5.47 0.97
CA MET A 40 -10.93 4.98 2.29
C MET A 40 -12.06 4.21 2.99
N ALA A 41 -13.30 4.71 2.96
CA ALA A 41 -14.45 4.02 3.55
C ALA A 41 -14.78 2.70 2.84
N ARG A 42 -14.56 2.62 1.54
CA ARG A 42 -14.72 1.38 0.75
C ARG A 42 -13.58 0.40 1.04
N GLU A 43 -12.35 0.89 1.10
CA GLU A 43 -11.18 0.08 1.41
C GLU A 43 -11.25 -0.52 2.80
N ALA A 44 -11.73 0.24 3.78
CA ALA A 44 -11.95 -0.25 5.14
C ALA A 44 -12.97 -1.41 5.23
N LYS A 45 -13.85 -1.58 4.22
CA LYS A 45 -14.81 -2.69 4.15
C LYS A 45 -14.35 -3.84 3.26
N THR A 46 -13.19 -3.74 2.65
CA THR A 46 -12.66 -4.77 1.75
C THR A 46 -11.53 -5.53 2.47
N GLU A 47 -11.64 -6.85 2.48
CA GLU A 47 -10.57 -7.70 2.99
C GLU A 47 -9.39 -7.65 2.03
N ARG A 48 -8.27 -7.11 2.52
CA ARG A 48 -7.03 -7.02 1.77
C ARG A 48 -6.24 -8.31 1.90
N GLY A 49 -5.71 -8.84 0.80
CA GLY A 49 -4.96 -10.10 0.76
C GLY A 49 -3.78 -10.14 1.74
N THR A 50 -3.42 -11.35 2.14
CA THR A 50 -2.31 -11.61 3.07
C THR A 50 -0.96 -11.52 2.36
N ILE A 51 0.05 -10.97 3.03
CA ILE A 51 1.44 -11.04 2.59
C ILE A 51 2.17 -12.03 3.50
N SER A 52 2.79 -13.05 2.91
CA SER A 52 3.52 -14.09 3.63
C SER A 52 4.90 -14.32 3.04
N THR A 53 5.80 -14.87 3.85
CA THR A 53 7.09 -15.40 3.41
C THR A 53 6.90 -16.74 2.69
N TYR A 54 7.97 -17.22 2.03
CA TYR A 54 7.98 -18.54 1.37
C TYR A 54 7.71 -19.69 2.35
N ASP A 55 8.16 -19.56 3.58
CA ASP A 55 7.99 -20.56 4.66
C ASP A 55 6.69 -20.38 5.46
N GLY A 56 5.79 -19.49 5.00
CA GLY A 56 4.43 -19.33 5.52
C GLY A 56 4.28 -18.39 6.70
N THR A 57 5.33 -17.67 7.11
CA THR A 57 5.20 -16.64 8.15
C THR A 57 4.37 -15.46 7.61
N ILE A 58 3.33 -15.08 8.34
CA ILE A 58 2.44 -13.97 7.97
C ILE A 58 3.13 -12.65 8.33
N LEU A 59 3.41 -11.84 7.31
CA LEU A 59 4.01 -10.51 7.47
C LEU A 59 2.96 -9.41 7.59
N ALA A 60 1.87 -9.53 6.81
CA ALA A 60 0.74 -8.60 6.87
C ALA A 60 -0.57 -9.33 6.57
N GLN A 61 -1.62 -9.05 7.34
CA GLN A 61 -2.95 -9.62 7.13
C GLN A 61 -4.05 -8.61 7.49
N SER A 62 -5.26 -8.87 7.00
CA SER A 62 -6.46 -8.13 7.37
C SER A 62 -7.22 -8.86 8.47
N VAL A 63 -7.61 -8.14 9.52
CA VAL A 63 -8.43 -8.65 10.62
C VAL A 63 -9.77 -7.93 10.60
N LYS A 64 -10.86 -8.71 10.63
CA LYS A 64 -12.21 -8.16 10.63
C LYS A 64 -12.57 -7.62 12.01
N ASN A 65 -13.06 -6.38 12.05
CA ASN A 65 -13.54 -5.70 13.25
C ASN A 65 -15.04 -5.98 13.48
N ASP A 66 -15.53 -5.70 14.68
CA ASP A 66 -16.93 -5.91 15.07
C ASP A 66 -17.91 -4.99 14.28
N ASP A 67 -17.45 -3.85 13.79
CA ASP A 67 -18.21 -2.91 12.94
C ASP A 67 -18.29 -3.34 11.47
N GLY A 68 -17.68 -4.48 11.11
CA GLY A 68 -17.65 -5.02 9.75
C GLY A 68 -16.58 -4.38 8.85
N THR A 69 -15.71 -3.55 9.39
CA THR A 69 -14.50 -3.06 8.71
C THR A 69 -13.34 -4.02 8.88
N TYR A 70 -12.24 -3.79 8.16
CA TYR A 70 -11.01 -4.55 8.28
C TYR A 70 -9.87 -3.64 8.70
N SER A 71 -9.08 -4.10 9.65
CA SER A 71 -7.81 -3.48 10.07
C SER A 71 -6.63 -4.23 9.48
N ARG A 72 -5.64 -3.51 8.97
CA ARG A 72 -4.37 -4.10 8.54
C ARG A 72 -3.48 -4.29 9.75
N VAL A 73 -2.96 -5.50 9.94
CA VAL A 73 -2.06 -5.85 11.05
C VAL A 73 -0.80 -6.51 10.51
N TYR A 74 0.31 -6.33 11.23
CA TYR A 74 1.64 -6.83 10.88
C TYR A 74 2.15 -7.74 12.02
N PRO A 75 1.72 -9.03 12.06
CA PRO A 75 1.99 -9.91 13.20
C PRO A 75 3.47 -10.21 13.42
N ALA A 76 4.29 -10.04 12.38
CA ALA A 76 5.73 -10.27 12.45
C ALA A 76 6.52 -9.04 12.94
N GLY A 77 5.83 -7.95 13.33
CA GLY A 77 6.46 -6.73 13.82
C GLY A 77 7.35 -6.06 12.78
N ASP A 78 8.63 -5.93 13.10
CA ASP A 78 9.64 -5.31 12.26
C ASP A 78 10.29 -6.25 11.22
N LEU A 79 9.90 -7.55 11.21
CA LEU A 79 10.45 -8.52 10.27
C LEU A 79 10.13 -8.12 8.82
N ALA A 80 11.16 -7.85 8.03
CA ALA A 80 11.08 -7.42 6.64
C ALA A 80 10.25 -6.14 6.41
N SER A 81 10.12 -5.26 7.42
CA SER A 81 9.28 -4.06 7.37
C SER A 81 9.58 -3.15 6.18
N HIS A 82 10.84 -2.94 5.83
CA HIS A 82 11.25 -2.14 4.66
C HIS A 82 10.82 -2.77 3.32
N VAL A 83 10.70 -4.10 3.25
CA VAL A 83 10.24 -4.82 2.05
C VAL A 83 8.72 -4.81 1.97
N VAL A 84 8.06 -5.22 3.04
CA VAL A 84 6.59 -5.27 3.13
C VAL A 84 6.01 -3.87 2.98
N GLY A 85 6.65 -2.90 3.63
CA GLY A 85 6.13 -1.56 3.74
C GLY A 85 4.96 -1.47 4.71
N TYR A 86 4.13 -0.47 4.51
CA TYR A 86 2.98 -0.19 5.36
C TYR A 86 1.77 0.27 4.55
N THR A 87 0.62 0.23 5.19
CA THR A 87 -0.62 0.87 4.72
C THR A 87 -1.16 1.76 5.82
N SER A 88 -1.17 3.07 5.56
CA SER A 88 -1.69 4.10 6.45
C SER A 88 -2.77 4.91 5.73
N SER A 89 -3.86 5.20 6.42
CA SER A 89 -4.91 6.09 5.93
C SER A 89 -4.42 7.55 5.81
N LYS A 90 -3.38 7.91 6.54
CA LYS A 90 -2.83 9.27 6.61
C LYS A 90 -1.64 9.47 5.67
N TYR A 91 -0.77 8.46 5.57
CA TYR A 91 0.50 8.55 4.85
C TYR A 91 0.56 7.69 3.58
N GLY A 92 -0.54 6.97 3.26
CA GLY A 92 -0.61 6.13 2.07
C GLY A 92 0.01 4.76 2.27
N THR A 93 0.55 4.19 1.19
CA THR A 93 1.13 2.84 1.18
C THR A 93 2.56 2.87 0.65
N SER A 94 3.40 1.96 1.13
CA SER A 94 4.79 1.81 0.69
C SER A 94 5.16 0.33 0.45
N GLY A 95 6.37 0.07 -0.09
CA GLY A 95 6.91 -1.28 -0.27
C GLY A 95 6.03 -2.20 -1.13
N ILE A 96 5.96 -3.47 -0.75
CA ILE A 96 5.10 -4.48 -1.40
C ILE A 96 3.62 -4.12 -1.29
N GLU A 97 3.19 -3.52 -0.17
CA GLU A 97 1.84 -3.02 0.02
C GLU A 97 1.42 -2.03 -1.09
N ALA A 98 2.34 -1.18 -1.54
CA ALA A 98 2.11 -0.25 -2.64
C ALA A 98 2.24 -0.93 -4.01
N SER A 99 3.32 -1.70 -4.23
CA SER A 99 3.64 -2.30 -5.53
C SER A 99 2.60 -3.34 -5.96
N TYR A 100 2.04 -4.09 -5.01
CA TYR A 100 0.99 -5.10 -5.23
C TYR A 100 -0.40 -4.65 -4.79
N ASN A 101 -0.60 -3.34 -4.65
CA ASN A 101 -1.84 -2.75 -4.14
C ASN A 101 -3.10 -3.26 -4.87
N ASP A 102 -3.08 -3.30 -6.21
CA ASP A 102 -4.19 -3.78 -7.02
C ASP A 102 -4.50 -5.27 -6.79
N THR A 103 -3.45 -6.09 -6.60
CA THR A 103 -3.57 -7.52 -6.31
C THR A 103 -4.15 -7.72 -4.93
N LEU A 104 -3.57 -7.04 -3.93
CA LEU A 104 -4.00 -7.11 -2.53
C LEU A 104 -5.41 -6.56 -2.30
N LYS A 105 -5.89 -5.64 -3.14
CA LYS A 105 -7.28 -5.12 -3.09
C LYS A 105 -8.26 -5.92 -3.94
N GLY A 106 -7.79 -6.89 -4.74
CA GLY A 106 -8.65 -7.66 -5.65
C GLY A 106 -9.27 -6.85 -6.78
N THR A 107 -8.76 -5.66 -7.10
CA THR A 107 -9.34 -4.75 -8.10
C THR A 107 -9.26 -5.30 -9.53
N LYS A 108 -8.40 -6.29 -9.78
CA LYS A 108 -8.26 -6.98 -11.08
C LYS A 108 -9.08 -8.28 -11.19
N ASN A 109 -9.81 -8.64 -10.15
CA ASN A 109 -10.55 -9.91 -10.08
C ASN A 109 -11.96 -9.86 -10.67
N PHE A 110 -12.19 -9.08 -11.72
CA PHE A 110 -13.48 -9.11 -12.45
C PHE A 110 -13.54 -10.35 -13.36
N ALA A 111 -13.45 -11.53 -12.77
CA ALA A 111 -13.55 -12.79 -13.50
C ALA A 111 -15.01 -13.26 -13.67
N SER A 112 -15.97 -12.68 -12.95
CA SER A 112 -17.36 -13.11 -12.91
C SER A 112 -18.33 -11.93 -12.90
N ILE A 113 -19.55 -12.15 -13.44
CA ILE A 113 -20.66 -11.18 -13.35
C ILE A 113 -21.04 -10.93 -11.89
N SER A 114 -20.88 -11.93 -11.01
CA SER A 114 -21.08 -11.77 -9.57
C SER A 114 -20.13 -10.76 -8.94
N ASP A 115 -18.89 -10.65 -9.42
CA ASP A 115 -17.90 -9.70 -8.91
C ASP A 115 -18.29 -8.26 -9.28
N VAL A 116 -18.85 -8.09 -10.48
CA VAL A 116 -19.40 -6.81 -10.92
C VAL A 116 -20.62 -6.42 -10.08
N VAL A 117 -21.53 -7.35 -9.81
CA VAL A 117 -22.71 -7.10 -8.97
C VAL A 117 -22.31 -6.78 -7.53
N ASN A 118 -21.34 -7.50 -6.96
CA ASN A 118 -20.80 -7.25 -5.62
C ASN A 118 -20.14 -5.87 -5.53
N SER A 119 -19.37 -5.49 -6.56
CA SER A 119 -18.74 -4.16 -6.61
C SER A 119 -19.76 -3.03 -6.70
N LEU A 120 -20.87 -3.24 -7.41
CA LEU A 120 -21.98 -2.28 -7.49
C LEU A 120 -22.77 -2.20 -6.19
N SER A 121 -22.83 -3.30 -5.42
CA SER A 121 -23.49 -3.37 -4.11
C SER A 121 -22.62 -2.83 -2.96
N GLY A 122 -21.41 -2.35 -3.25
CA GLY A 122 -20.48 -1.83 -2.24
C GLY A 122 -19.79 -2.90 -1.40
N VAL A 123 -19.97 -4.19 -1.72
CA VAL A 123 -19.25 -5.32 -1.14
C VAL A 123 -17.98 -5.52 -1.96
N GLY A 124 -16.83 -5.21 -1.40
CA GLY A 124 -15.54 -5.42 -2.07
C GLY A 124 -15.30 -6.92 -2.33
N THR A 125 -14.70 -7.24 -3.48
CA THR A 125 -14.14 -8.58 -3.70
C THR A 125 -12.93 -8.75 -2.78
N PRO A 126 -12.76 -9.92 -2.10
CA PRO A 126 -11.57 -10.17 -1.30
C PRO A 126 -10.29 -9.99 -2.12
N GLY A 127 -9.26 -9.49 -1.51
CA GLY A 127 -7.95 -9.36 -2.13
C GLY A 127 -7.28 -10.71 -2.37
N ASN A 128 -6.27 -10.72 -3.23
CA ASN A 128 -5.44 -11.91 -3.45
C ASN A 128 -4.21 -11.87 -2.54
N ASP A 129 -3.79 -13.04 -2.08
CA ASP A 129 -2.60 -13.18 -1.26
C ASP A 129 -1.32 -13.05 -2.10
N VAL A 130 -0.27 -12.58 -1.46
CA VAL A 130 1.07 -12.44 -2.06
C VAL A 130 2.07 -13.21 -1.20
N THR A 131 2.74 -14.19 -1.81
CA THR A 131 3.82 -14.92 -1.17
C THR A 131 5.17 -14.42 -1.70
N LEU A 132 6.02 -13.97 -0.79
CA LEU A 132 7.37 -13.50 -1.11
C LEU A 132 8.34 -14.67 -1.20
N SER A 133 9.44 -14.51 -1.91
CA SER A 133 10.56 -15.46 -1.92
C SER A 133 11.40 -15.43 -0.64
N ILE A 134 11.17 -14.46 0.23
CA ILE A 134 11.85 -14.29 1.51
C ILE A 134 11.58 -15.47 2.43
N ASN A 135 12.64 -15.98 3.07
CA ASN A 135 12.56 -16.96 4.14
C ASN A 135 12.67 -16.24 5.49
N SER A 136 11.73 -16.49 6.41
CA SER A 136 11.65 -15.76 7.67
C SER A 136 12.91 -15.92 8.54
N GLN A 137 13.49 -17.13 8.59
CA GLN A 137 14.68 -17.41 9.39
C GLN A 137 15.92 -16.72 8.83
N ILE A 138 16.08 -16.72 7.50
CA ILE A 138 17.22 -16.04 6.85
C ILE A 138 17.07 -14.52 7.00
N GLN A 139 15.84 -14.01 6.88
CA GLN A 139 15.53 -12.59 7.09
C GLN A 139 15.85 -12.16 8.53
N GLN A 140 15.44 -12.94 9.51
CA GLN A 140 15.73 -12.66 10.92
C GLN A 140 17.24 -12.65 11.17
N ALA A 141 17.96 -13.66 10.67
CA ALA A 141 19.41 -13.72 10.83
C ALA A 141 20.13 -12.52 10.18
N ALA A 142 19.62 -12.04 9.02
CA ALA A 142 20.16 -10.86 8.37
C ALA A 142 19.89 -9.56 9.17
N GLN A 143 18.69 -9.44 9.77
CA GLN A 143 18.34 -8.32 10.64
C GLN A 143 19.16 -8.34 11.93
N ASP A 144 19.31 -9.49 12.57
CA ASP A 144 20.13 -9.67 13.78
C ASP A 144 21.59 -9.29 13.54
N ALA A 145 22.11 -9.64 12.35
CA ALA A 145 23.49 -9.28 11.97
C ALA A 145 23.69 -7.75 11.81
N LEU A 146 22.62 -7.01 11.50
CA LEU A 146 22.64 -5.56 11.31
C LEU A 146 22.19 -4.79 12.57
N ALA A 147 21.74 -5.46 13.63
CA ALA A 147 21.02 -4.84 14.75
C ALA A 147 21.77 -3.69 15.45
N ASN A 148 23.10 -3.65 15.35
CA ASN A 148 23.96 -2.62 15.98
C ASN A 148 24.60 -1.66 14.97
N ASP A 149 24.31 -1.85 13.68
CA ASP A 149 24.92 -1.09 12.59
C ASP A 149 23.82 -0.40 11.75
N SER A 150 24.21 0.58 10.94
CA SER A 150 23.35 1.17 9.92
C SER A 150 23.79 0.65 8.55
N GLY A 151 22.86 0.05 7.82
CA GLY A 151 23.18 -0.51 6.51
C GLY A 151 22.13 -1.47 5.99
N ALA A 152 22.45 -2.19 4.94
CA ALA A 152 21.57 -3.16 4.32
C ALA A 152 22.28 -4.49 4.03
N CYS A 153 21.51 -5.58 4.11
CA CYS A 153 21.96 -6.93 3.78
C CYS A 153 20.97 -7.57 2.81
N VAL A 154 21.46 -8.10 1.69
CA VAL A 154 20.66 -8.85 0.72
C VAL A 154 21.24 -10.24 0.55
N VAL A 155 20.41 -11.26 0.76
CA VAL A 155 20.75 -12.67 0.54
C VAL A 155 19.98 -13.18 -0.67
N MET A 156 20.68 -13.71 -1.65
CA MET A 156 20.09 -14.16 -2.92
C MET A 156 20.60 -15.56 -3.29
N ASP A 157 19.71 -16.38 -3.83
CA ASP A 157 20.09 -17.64 -4.47
C ASP A 157 20.71 -17.36 -5.86
N PRO A 158 21.98 -17.64 -6.10
CA PRO A 158 22.63 -17.33 -7.37
C PRO A 158 22.14 -18.20 -8.54
N LYS A 159 21.45 -19.32 -8.28
CA LYS A 159 20.95 -20.21 -9.32
C LYS A 159 19.59 -19.77 -9.85
N THR A 160 18.73 -19.30 -8.97
CA THR A 160 17.33 -18.93 -9.30
C THR A 160 17.14 -17.43 -9.39
N GLY A 161 18.00 -16.64 -8.78
CA GLY A 161 17.85 -15.19 -8.61
C GLY A 161 16.85 -14.80 -7.51
N ALA A 162 16.32 -15.79 -6.76
CA ALA A 162 15.37 -15.52 -5.69
C ALA A 162 16.04 -14.76 -4.53
N VAL A 163 15.40 -13.69 -4.08
CA VAL A 163 15.82 -12.94 -2.88
C VAL A 163 15.26 -13.67 -1.67
N LEU A 164 16.18 -14.22 -0.85
CA LEU A 164 15.85 -14.99 0.35
C LEU A 164 15.76 -14.13 1.61
N ALA A 165 16.51 -13.03 1.64
CA ALA A 165 16.40 -11.98 2.65
C ALA A 165 16.79 -10.62 2.08
N MET A 166 16.16 -9.58 2.60
CA MET A 166 16.49 -8.18 2.33
C MET A 166 16.24 -7.39 3.60
N ALA A 167 17.30 -7.13 4.35
CA ALA A 167 17.25 -6.44 5.63
C ALA A 167 17.89 -5.05 5.50
N SER A 168 17.31 -4.09 6.18
CA SER A 168 17.87 -2.75 6.36
C SER A 168 17.81 -2.39 7.83
N ALA A 169 18.82 -1.67 8.31
CA ALA A 169 18.91 -1.20 9.69
C ALA A 169 19.25 0.31 9.70
N PRO A 170 18.61 1.09 10.57
CA PRO A 170 17.60 0.69 11.58
C PRO A 170 16.28 0.24 10.95
N THR A 171 15.52 -0.59 11.67
CA THR A 171 14.20 -1.10 11.27
C THR A 171 13.08 -0.38 12.02
N TYR A 172 11.82 -0.57 11.59
CA TYR A 172 10.64 -0.02 12.24
C TYR A 172 9.53 -1.08 12.31
N ASP A 173 8.60 -0.92 13.26
CA ASP A 173 7.37 -1.72 13.28
C ASP A 173 6.30 -1.05 12.39
N ALA A 174 5.85 -1.77 11.37
CA ALA A 174 4.83 -1.28 10.45
C ALA A 174 3.45 -1.08 11.12
N SER A 175 3.22 -1.71 12.29
CA SER A 175 1.98 -1.51 13.07
C SER A 175 1.87 -0.11 13.64
N ASP A 176 3.00 0.53 13.99
CA ASP A 176 3.08 1.84 14.62
C ASP A 176 3.53 2.95 13.65
N ILE A 177 3.41 2.71 12.34
CA ILE A 177 3.95 3.61 11.30
C ILE A 177 3.49 5.06 11.42
N ASP A 178 2.25 5.30 11.81
CA ASP A 178 1.72 6.65 11.97
C ASP A 178 2.45 7.42 13.06
N GLN A 179 2.85 6.74 14.14
CA GLN A 179 3.66 7.32 15.22
C GLN A 179 5.10 7.53 14.76
N VAL A 180 5.70 6.52 14.10
CA VAL A 180 7.07 6.60 13.59
C VAL A 180 7.25 7.78 12.64
N ILE A 181 6.31 8.00 11.71
CA ILE A 181 6.35 9.14 10.79
C ILE A 181 6.12 10.47 11.53
N ALA A 182 5.20 10.51 12.50
CA ALA A 182 4.96 11.72 13.28
C ALA A 182 6.19 12.11 14.10
N ASP A 183 6.87 11.15 14.71
CA ASP A 183 8.09 11.37 15.49
C ASP A 183 9.26 11.80 14.60
N ALA A 184 9.41 11.17 13.42
CA ALA A 184 10.39 11.59 12.42
C ALA A 184 10.17 13.04 11.96
N ALA A 185 8.93 13.43 11.71
CA ALA A 185 8.57 14.79 11.31
C ALA A 185 8.81 15.83 12.42
N SER A 186 8.59 15.46 13.69
CA SER A 186 8.78 16.34 14.84
C SER A 186 10.24 16.52 15.24
N SER A 187 11.06 15.51 15.03
CA SER A 187 12.46 15.44 15.49
C SER A 187 13.48 16.01 14.47
N GLY A 188 13.06 16.32 13.25
CA GLY A 188 13.91 16.80 12.17
C GLY A 188 14.76 15.67 11.51
N ALA A 189 15.38 16.00 10.37
CA ALA A 189 16.06 15.04 9.48
C ALA A 189 17.27 14.28 10.07
N ASN A 190 17.65 14.55 11.31
CA ASN A 190 18.82 13.94 11.99
C ASN A 190 18.44 13.04 13.17
N SER A 191 17.17 12.67 13.33
CA SER A 191 16.72 11.78 14.40
C SER A 191 16.84 10.30 13.97
N THR A 192 16.94 9.41 14.96
CA THR A 192 16.89 7.95 14.73
C THR A 192 15.61 7.55 14.00
N SER A 193 14.47 8.16 14.36
CA SER A 193 13.16 7.89 13.74
C SER A 193 13.11 8.27 12.26
N SER A 194 13.83 9.31 11.81
CA SER A 194 13.91 9.63 10.38
C SER A 194 14.79 8.64 9.63
N SER A 195 15.85 8.11 10.24
CA SER A 195 16.71 7.09 9.62
C SER A 195 16.02 5.74 9.49
N GLU A 196 15.04 5.42 10.35
CA GLU A 196 14.23 4.20 10.25
C GLU A 196 13.38 4.14 8.98
N LEU A 197 12.98 5.30 8.44
CA LEU A 197 12.12 5.40 7.26
C LEU A 197 12.89 5.44 5.93
N TYR A 198 14.13 5.95 5.94
CA TYR A 198 14.91 6.29 4.74
C TYR A 198 16.23 5.50 4.69
N ASN A 199 16.12 4.20 4.55
CA ASN A 199 17.31 3.36 4.38
C ASN A 199 17.49 2.94 2.92
#